data_933c771b0563070600bef8ba7598ba8f
#
_entry.id   933c771b0563070600bef8ba7598ba8f
#
_cell.length_a   1.000
_cell.length_b   1.000
_cell.length_c   1.000
_cell.angle_alpha   90.00
_cell.angle_beta   90.00
_cell.angle_gamma   90.00
#
_symmetry.space_group_name_H-M   'P 1'
#
loop_
_entity.id
_entity.type
_entity.pdbx_description
1 polymer ?
#
loop_
_entity_poly.entity_id
_entity_poly.type
_entity_poly.pdbx_seq_one_letter_code
_entity_poly.pdbx_strand_id
1 'polypeptide(L)'
;MTLCTNTAFAFELVTPEEVSQSQNALMLEAELSEPDPLGPVIQLLDPLSLDLPFKNPFKMEVIFKPQNGSEVDFSTFKAFYGTFKLDITDRLLKEAVKTSSGLRLANVKIPSGRHKLYISIKDNLGHSAAKELAFKVE
;
A
#
# COMPACT_ATOMS: atom_id res chain seq x y z
N MET A 1 -25.93 22.16 -9.76
CA MET A 1 -25.34 22.12 -9.54
C MET A 1 -24.35 21.88 -9.44
N THR A 2 -23.87 21.81 -9.36
CA THR A 2 -22.98 21.57 -9.20
C THR A 2 -22.03 21.69 -8.77
N LEU A 3 -21.50 21.61 -8.53
CA LEU A 3 -20.62 21.64 -8.13
C LEU A 3 -19.57 21.40 -8.09
N CYS A 4 -18.94 21.55 -8.22
CA CYS A 4 -17.89 21.26 -8.17
C CYS A 4 -16.99 21.41 -7.63
N THR A 5 -16.64 21.26 -7.35
CA THR A 5 -15.72 21.38 -6.77
C THR A 5 -14.71 20.80 -6.81
N ASN A 6 -14.10 20.66 -6.94
CA ASN A 6 -13.05 20.27 -6.90
C ASN A 6 -12.13 20.06 -6.29
N THR A 7 -11.91 19.75 -6.26
CA THR A 7 -11.04 19.84 -5.52
C THR A 7 -10.44 18.71 -5.24
N ALA A 8 -9.72 18.59 -5.32
CA ALA A 8 -8.87 17.68 -5.21
C ALA A 8 -8.66 16.96 -4.15
N PHE A 9 -8.92 16.15 -4.02
CA PHE A 9 -8.81 15.86 -3.07
C PHE A 9 -8.49 14.59 -2.70
N ALA A 10 -9.04 14.07 -1.72
CA ALA A 10 -8.78 12.75 -1.19
C ALA A 10 -9.39 11.73 -2.13
N PHE A 11 -8.69 10.67 -2.43
CA PHE A 11 -9.25 9.50 -3.10
C PHE A 11 -9.47 8.39 -2.08
N GLU A 12 -10.52 7.60 -2.28
CA GLU A 12 -10.77 6.48 -1.40
C GLU A 12 -9.98 5.27 -1.87
N LEU A 13 -8.94 4.94 -1.15
CA LEU A 13 -8.15 3.74 -1.44
C LEU A 13 -8.98 2.49 -1.15
N VAL A 14 -9.80 2.55 -0.10
CA VAL A 14 -10.68 1.46 0.29
C VAL A 14 -12.02 2.06 0.68
N THR A 15 -13.11 1.43 0.24
CA THR A 15 -14.47 1.90 0.57
C THR A 15 -14.91 1.33 1.92
N PRO A 16 -15.92 1.94 2.57
CA PRO A 16 -16.46 1.38 3.81
C PRO A 16 -16.99 -0.04 3.66
N GLU A 17 -17.56 -0.38 2.51
CA GLU A 17 -18.04 -1.74 2.26
C GLU A 17 -16.88 -2.72 2.20
N GLU A 18 -15.78 -2.32 1.57
CA GLU A 18 -14.59 -3.18 1.50
C GLU A 18 -13.98 -3.41 2.87
N VAL A 19 -13.99 -2.39 3.72
CA VAL A 19 -13.52 -2.53 5.10
C VAL A 19 -14.40 -3.52 5.85
N SER A 20 -15.72 -3.39 5.73
CA SER A 20 -16.66 -4.29 6.39
C SER A 20 -16.49 -5.73 5.91
N GLN A 21 -16.34 -5.93 4.62
CA GLN A 21 -16.11 -7.26 4.05
C GLN A 21 -14.82 -7.87 4.57
N SER A 22 -13.77 -7.07 4.64
CA SER A 22 -12.48 -7.54 5.14
C SER A 22 -12.57 -7.95 6.61
N GLN A 23 -13.26 -7.16 7.43
CA GLN A 23 -13.39 -7.46 8.85
C GLN A 23 -14.24 -8.70 9.11
N ASN A 24 -15.18 -8.97 8.23
CA ASN A 24 -16.08 -10.11 8.38
C ASN A 24 -15.58 -11.36 7.65
N ALA A 25 -14.55 -11.23 6.85
CA ALA A 25 -14.01 -12.37 6.12
C ALA A 25 -13.31 -13.33 7.07
N LEU A 26 -13.50 -14.61 6.82
CA LEU A 26 -12.68 -15.60 7.49
C LEU A 26 -11.22 -15.36 7.09
N MET A 27 -10.33 -15.52 8.04
CA MET A 27 -8.91 -15.36 7.75
C MET A 27 -8.47 -16.47 6.81
N LEU A 28 -8.59 -16.19 5.54
CA LEU A 28 -7.97 -17.03 4.55
C LEU A 28 -6.52 -16.59 4.47
N GLU A 29 -5.63 -17.49 4.77
CA GLU A 29 -4.23 -17.23 4.53
C GLU A 29 -4.02 -17.16 3.05
N ALA A 30 -4.06 -15.97 2.53
CA ALA A 30 -3.59 -15.78 1.18
C ALA A 30 -2.08 -15.89 1.22
N GLU A 31 -1.57 -16.83 0.46
CA GLU A 31 -0.17 -17.01 0.38
C GLU A 31 0.44 -15.89 -0.43
N LEU A 32 0.95 -14.92 0.28
CA LEU A 32 1.97 -14.08 -0.30
C LEU A 32 3.22 -14.94 -0.36
N SER A 33 3.89 -14.94 -1.50
CA SER A 33 5.18 -15.60 -1.61
C SER A 33 6.06 -15.13 -0.46
N GLU A 34 6.74 -16.04 0.19
CA GLU A 34 7.65 -15.66 1.25
C GLU A 34 8.71 -14.69 0.69
N PRO A 35 8.99 -13.60 1.43
CA PRO A 35 10.00 -12.66 0.96
C PRO A 35 11.36 -13.33 0.88
N ASP A 36 12.06 -13.09 -0.21
CA ASP A 36 13.40 -13.59 -0.42
C ASP A 36 14.38 -12.66 0.31
N PRO A 37 15.28 -13.17 1.14
CA PRO A 37 16.26 -12.31 1.81
C PRO A 37 17.17 -11.55 0.84
N LEU A 38 17.26 -11.95 -0.41
CA LEU A 38 18.01 -11.23 -1.43
C LEU A 38 17.16 -10.23 -2.19
N GLY A 39 15.88 -10.15 -1.90
CA GLY A 39 14.98 -9.23 -2.57
C GLY A 39 15.15 -7.78 -2.12
N PRO A 40 14.43 -6.86 -2.76
CA PRO A 40 14.49 -5.45 -2.36
C PRO A 40 14.04 -5.26 -0.92
N VAL A 41 14.60 -4.25 -0.26
CA VAL A 41 14.15 -3.87 1.08
C VAL A 41 13.05 -2.84 0.92
N ILE A 42 11.88 -3.12 1.48
CA ILE A 42 10.76 -2.19 1.47
C ILE A 42 10.79 -1.39 2.77
N GLN A 43 10.90 -0.08 2.65
CA GLN A 43 11.02 0.78 3.81
C GLN A 43 9.96 1.88 3.76
N LEU A 44 9.24 2.03 4.87
CA LEU A 44 8.28 3.12 5.01
C LEU A 44 9.05 4.39 5.33
N LEU A 45 8.88 5.41 4.50
CA LEU A 45 9.61 6.66 4.67
C LEU A 45 8.76 7.74 5.36
N ASP A 46 7.48 7.80 5.05
CA ASP A 46 6.58 8.78 5.63
C ASP A 46 5.19 8.16 5.78
N PRO A 47 4.67 8.00 6.99
CA PRO A 47 5.38 8.26 8.27
C PRO A 47 6.43 7.20 8.55
N LEU A 48 7.39 7.52 9.37
CA LEU A 48 8.43 6.55 9.73
C LEU A 48 7.91 5.44 10.63
N SER A 49 6.80 5.68 11.30
CA SER A 49 6.19 4.71 12.20
C SER A 49 4.69 4.67 11.99
N LEU A 50 4.10 3.48 12.15
CA LEU A 50 2.66 3.28 12.07
C LEU A 50 2.01 3.23 13.46
N ASP A 51 2.74 3.62 14.51
CA ASP A 51 2.24 3.54 15.88
C ASP A 51 1.15 4.54 16.19
N LEU A 52 1.13 5.68 15.50
CA LEU A 52 0.11 6.70 15.70
C LEU A 52 -0.96 6.60 14.63
N PRO A 53 -2.22 6.85 14.98
CA PRO A 53 -3.28 6.79 13.97
C PRO A 53 -3.17 7.92 12.96
N PHE A 54 -3.58 7.62 11.74
CA PHE A 54 -3.66 8.62 10.67
C PHE A 54 -4.95 9.41 10.77
N LYS A 55 -4.91 10.63 10.29
CA LYS A 55 -6.11 11.46 10.09
C LYS A 55 -6.32 11.69 8.61
N ASN A 56 -7.53 11.43 8.13
CA ASN A 56 -7.87 11.64 6.73
C ASN A 56 -7.89 13.13 6.36
N PRO A 57 -7.45 13.50 5.17
CA PRO A 57 -6.63 12.68 4.27
C PRO A 57 -5.18 12.63 4.76
N PHE A 58 -4.50 11.56 4.46
CA PHE A 58 -3.11 11.41 4.88
C PHE A 58 -2.21 11.10 3.70
N LYS A 59 -0.92 11.12 3.94
CA LYS A 59 0.08 10.78 2.93
C LYS A 59 0.93 9.62 3.39
N MET A 60 1.49 8.91 2.42
CA MET A 60 2.34 7.77 2.70
C MET A 60 3.41 7.69 1.62
N GLU A 61 4.63 7.40 2.03
CA GLU A 61 5.72 7.23 1.08
C GLU A 61 6.50 5.98 1.44
N VAL A 62 6.76 5.15 0.43
CA VAL A 62 7.49 3.90 0.58
C VAL A 62 8.65 3.91 -0.40
N ILE A 63 9.80 3.43 0.05
CA ILE A 63 10.95 3.26 -0.85
C ILE A 63 11.32 1.80 -0.93
N PHE A 64 11.89 1.43 -2.08
CA PHE A 64 12.35 0.08 -2.35
C PHE A 64 13.84 0.14 -2.62
N LYS A 65 14.62 -0.55 -1.81
CA LYS A 65 16.08 -0.54 -1.92
C LYS A 65 16.55 -1.85 -2.52
N PRO A 66 17.07 -1.84 -3.73
CA PRO A 66 17.60 -3.07 -4.32
C PRO A 66 18.87 -3.51 -3.62
N GLN A 67 19.15 -4.80 -3.68
CA GLN A 67 20.34 -5.39 -3.07
C GLN A 67 21.18 -6.10 -4.13
N ASN A 68 22.45 -6.27 -3.83
CA ASN A 68 23.36 -7.09 -4.64
C ASN A 68 23.44 -6.68 -6.11
N GLY A 69 23.45 -5.38 -6.37
CA GLY A 69 23.56 -4.87 -7.73
C GLY A 69 22.32 -5.03 -8.58
N SER A 70 21.20 -5.44 -7.99
CA SER A 70 19.94 -5.57 -8.71
C SER A 70 19.23 -4.24 -8.85
N GLU A 71 18.17 -4.24 -9.65
CA GLU A 71 17.31 -3.09 -9.80
C GLU A 71 15.87 -3.50 -9.51
N VAL A 72 15.11 -2.60 -8.89
CA VAL A 72 13.71 -2.85 -8.58
C VAL A 72 12.91 -2.84 -9.88
N ASP A 73 12.07 -3.85 -10.06
CA ASP A 73 11.18 -3.94 -11.21
C ASP A 73 9.78 -3.49 -10.79
N PHE A 74 9.46 -2.24 -11.09
CA PHE A 74 8.16 -1.66 -10.69
C PHE A 74 6.97 -2.31 -11.37
N SER A 75 7.18 -2.99 -12.50
CA SER A 75 6.08 -3.68 -13.17
C SER A 75 5.55 -4.87 -12.35
N THR A 76 6.32 -5.32 -11.37
CA THR A 76 5.91 -6.43 -10.50
C THR A 76 5.23 -5.97 -9.21
N PHE A 77 5.06 -4.67 -9.02
CA PHE A 77 4.46 -4.15 -7.81
C PHE A 77 3.03 -4.64 -7.65
N LYS A 78 2.68 -5.10 -6.45
CA LYS A 78 1.33 -5.52 -6.09
C LYS A 78 0.96 -4.95 -4.74
N ALA A 79 -0.30 -4.60 -4.59
CA ALA A 79 -0.84 -4.12 -3.33
C ALA A 79 -2.19 -4.78 -3.09
N PHE A 80 -2.37 -5.29 -1.85
CA PHE A 80 -3.59 -5.97 -1.45
C PHE A 80 -4.08 -5.39 -0.14
N TYR A 81 -5.37 -5.32 0.02
CA TYR A 81 -5.99 -4.79 1.22
C TYR A 81 -6.76 -5.87 1.97
N GLY A 82 -6.56 -5.90 3.29
CA GLY A 82 -7.41 -6.63 4.22
C GLY A 82 -7.15 -8.12 4.27
N THR A 83 -7.94 -8.80 5.10
CA THR A 83 -7.77 -10.23 5.34
C THR A 83 -8.10 -11.07 4.11
N PHE A 84 -9.02 -10.62 3.26
CA PHE A 84 -9.36 -11.34 2.05
C PHE A 84 -8.50 -10.93 0.84
N LYS A 85 -7.49 -10.10 1.06
CA LYS A 85 -6.50 -9.72 0.04
C LYS A 85 -7.12 -9.14 -1.22
N LEU A 86 -7.92 -8.11 -1.05
CA LEU A 86 -8.47 -7.38 -2.19
C LEU A 86 -7.33 -6.72 -2.97
N ASP A 87 -7.24 -7.02 -4.25
CA ASP A 87 -6.19 -6.43 -5.09
C ASP A 87 -6.53 -4.98 -5.39
N ILE A 88 -5.75 -4.06 -4.87
CA ILE A 88 -5.91 -2.63 -5.08
C ILE A 88 -4.74 -2.04 -5.85
N THR A 89 -3.95 -2.88 -6.52
CA THR A 89 -2.74 -2.45 -7.20
C THR A 89 -3.01 -1.33 -8.20
N ASP A 90 -3.96 -1.52 -9.10
CA ASP A 90 -4.24 -0.51 -10.13
C ASP A 90 -4.82 0.75 -9.52
N ARG A 91 -5.69 0.60 -8.52
CA ARG A 91 -6.28 1.74 -7.83
C ARG A 91 -5.22 2.58 -7.15
N LEU A 92 -4.26 1.93 -6.49
CA LEU A 92 -3.18 2.60 -5.81
C LEU A 92 -2.22 3.26 -6.80
N LEU A 93 -1.81 2.53 -7.84
CA LEU A 93 -0.85 3.06 -8.82
C LEU A 93 -1.41 4.23 -9.61
N LYS A 94 -2.72 4.26 -9.82
CA LYS A 94 -3.35 5.37 -10.52
C LYS A 94 -3.14 6.70 -9.80
N GLU A 95 -3.08 6.67 -8.48
CA GLU A 95 -2.95 7.87 -7.67
C GLU A 95 -1.53 8.09 -7.14
N ALA A 96 -0.68 7.08 -7.20
CA ALA A 96 0.67 7.18 -6.68
C ALA A 96 1.57 7.96 -7.62
N VAL A 97 2.51 8.70 -7.03
CA VAL A 97 3.59 9.36 -7.77
C VAL A 97 4.82 8.50 -7.60
N LYS A 98 5.40 8.07 -8.72
CA LYS A 98 6.63 7.30 -8.69
C LYS A 98 7.79 8.25 -8.42
N THR A 99 8.56 7.95 -7.39
CA THR A 99 9.78 8.71 -7.07
C THR A 99 11.00 7.95 -7.60
N SER A 100 12.18 8.49 -7.43
CA SER A 100 13.41 7.84 -7.89
C SER A 100 13.64 6.49 -7.19
N SER A 101 13.08 6.29 -6.01
CA SER A 101 13.34 5.08 -5.23
C SER A 101 12.08 4.40 -4.71
N GLY A 102 10.90 4.91 -5.02
CA GLY A 102 9.68 4.32 -4.48
C GLY A 102 8.40 4.94 -4.98
N LEU A 103 7.40 4.96 -4.12
CA LEU A 103 6.07 5.48 -4.44
C LEU A 103 5.62 6.44 -3.34
N ARG A 104 4.99 7.52 -3.74
CA ARG A 104 4.39 8.49 -2.83
C ARG A 104 2.91 8.57 -3.09
N LEU A 105 2.12 8.48 -2.02
CA LEU A 105 0.69 8.66 -2.05
C LEU A 105 0.34 9.92 -1.26
N ALA A 106 -0.45 10.80 -1.85
CA ALA A 106 -0.94 11.98 -1.16
C ALA A 106 -2.46 11.95 -1.15
N ASN A 107 -3.03 12.60 -0.15
CA ASN A 107 -4.49 12.74 -0.01
C ASN A 107 -5.22 11.39 0.02
N VAL A 108 -4.65 10.42 0.72
CA VAL A 108 -5.25 9.09 0.88
C VAL A 108 -6.38 9.19 1.89
N LYS A 109 -7.51 8.59 1.57
CA LYS A 109 -8.65 8.51 2.47
C LYS A 109 -9.04 7.05 2.66
N ILE A 110 -9.12 6.62 3.91
CA ILE A 110 -9.55 5.29 4.28
C ILE A 110 -10.51 5.45 5.47
N PRO A 111 -11.61 4.70 5.52
CA PRO A 111 -12.54 4.79 6.66
C PRO A 111 -11.84 4.57 7.98
N SER A 112 -12.38 5.14 9.05
CA SER A 112 -11.79 4.98 10.38
C SER A 112 -11.79 3.51 10.79
N GLY A 113 -10.79 3.12 11.58
CA GLY A 113 -10.63 1.76 12.04
C GLY A 113 -9.23 1.23 11.80
N ARG A 114 -9.07 -0.06 12.02
CA ARG A 114 -7.79 -0.74 11.83
C ARG A 114 -7.73 -1.35 10.44
N HIS A 115 -6.57 -1.26 9.82
CA HIS A 115 -6.39 -1.72 8.45
C HIS A 115 -5.07 -2.44 8.28
N LYS A 116 -5.03 -3.33 7.29
CA LYS A 116 -3.80 -3.99 6.86
C LYS A 116 -3.66 -3.83 5.37
N LEU A 117 -2.48 -3.43 4.96
CA LEU A 117 -2.12 -3.30 3.56
C LEU A 117 -0.90 -4.18 3.32
N TYR A 118 -0.94 -4.96 2.24
CA TYR A 118 0.17 -5.83 1.89
C TYR A 118 0.75 -5.35 0.58
N ILE A 119 2.05 -5.12 0.56
CA ILE A 119 2.71 -4.72 -0.68
C ILE A 119 3.82 -5.70 -1.00
N SER A 120 4.04 -5.94 -2.28
CA SER A 120 5.11 -6.80 -2.76
C SER A 120 5.71 -6.24 -4.03
N ILE A 121 6.97 -6.57 -4.25
CA ILE A 121 7.69 -6.14 -5.43
C ILE A 121 8.85 -7.10 -5.67
N LYS A 122 9.30 -7.20 -6.90
CA LYS A 122 10.47 -8.02 -7.26
C LYS A 122 11.56 -7.14 -7.86
N ASP A 123 12.76 -7.68 -7.87
CA ASP A 123 13.86 -7.06 -8.59
C ASP A 123 14.01 -7.71 -9.98
N ASN A 124 14.95 -7.22 -10.77
CA ASN A 124 15.18 -7.71 -12.12
C ASN A 124 15.82 -9.10 -12.15
N LEU A 125 16.23 -9.62 -11.00
CA LEU A 125 16.78 -10.96 -10.88
C LEU A 125 15.73 -11.97 -10.37
N GLY A 126 14.50 -11.52 -10.17
CA GLY A 126 13.42 -12.40 -9.73
C GLY A 126 13.28 -12.56 -8.22
N HIS A 127 14.10 -11.88 -7.44
CA HIS A 127 13.96 -11.93 -5.98
C HIS A 127 12.79 -11.07 -5.54
N SER A 128 11.97 -11.61 -4.65
CA SER A 128 10.74 -10.92 -4.20
C SER A 128 10.89 -10.33 -2.82
N ALA A 129 10.12 -9.29 -2.55
CA ALA A 129 10.00 -8.69 -1.25
C ALA A 129 8.53 -8.42 -0.96
N ALA A 130 8.16 -8.50 0.30
CA ALA A 130 6.79 -8.22 0.73
C ALA A 130 6.83 -7.54 2.09
N LYS A 131 5.83 -6.71 2.35
CA LYS A 131 5.70 -6.02 3.62
C LYS A 131 4.24 -5.82 3.97
N GLU A 132 3.89 -6.13 5.20
CA GLU A 132 2.58 -5.85 5.74
C GLU A 132 2.63 -4.51 6.46
N LEU A 133 1.69 -3.64 6.17
CA LEU A 133 1.53 -2.37 6.85
C LEU A 133 0.22 -2.42 7.62
N ALA A 134 0.32 -2.51 8.94
CA ALA A 134 -0.85 -2.51 9.82
C ALA A 134 -0.93 -1.14 10.49
N PHE A 135 -2.07 -0.46 10.35
CA PHE A 135 -2.23 0.89 10.84
C PHE A 135 -3.67 1.17 11.23
N LYS A 136 -3.87 2.31 11.87
CA LYS A 136 -5.19 2.75 12.32
C LYS A 136 -5.51 4.12 11.75
N VAL A 137 -6.76 4.33 11.39
CA VAL A 137 -7.27 5.63 10.93
C VAL A 137 -8.31 6.10 11.94
N GLU A 138 -8.20 7.36 12.35
CA GLU A 138 -9.14 7.96 13.28
C GLU A 138 -10.49 8.24 12.64
#